data_4c82a06d30ed536f1041d57cba0f371e
#
_entry.id   4c82a06d30ed536f1041d57cba0f371e
#
_cell.length_a   1.000
_cell.length_b   1.000
_cell.length_c   1.000
_cell.angle_alpha   90.00
_cell.angle_beta   90.00
_cell.angle_gamma   90.00
#
_symmetry.space_group_name_H-M   'P 1'
#
loop_
_entity.id
_entity.type
_entity.pdbx_description
1 polymer ?
#
loop_
_entity_poly.entity_id
_entity_poly.type
_entity_poly.pdbx_seq_one_letter_code
_entity_poly.pdbx_strand_id
1 'polypeptide(L)'
;MDNRPLSPHLSIYRPQITSVLSIFHRLTGAGLFFSTILIIIWIAAVAAGAEYYKSIKFFYSSPPLLLVLSVSLWALWYHFFTGLRHLYWDLGLGFNLRSVSLSGWVAITGSFLATLLNIIIINIL
;
A
#
# COMPACT_ATOMS: atom_id res chain seq x y z
N MET A 1 26.60 -38.85 -8.63
CA MET A 1 25.62 -37.78 -8.25
C MET A 1 26.30 -36.44 -8.48
N ASP A 2 25.66 -35.57 -9.22
CA ASP A 2 26.23 -34.25 -9.54
C ASP A 2 26.17 -33.38 -8.28
N ASN A 3 27.32 -33.08 -7.69
CA ASN A 3 27.46 -32.28 -6.47
C ASN A 3 27.46 -30.77 -6.72
N ARG A 4 27.04 -30.34 -7.91
CA ARG A 4 26.96 -28.92 -8.25
C ARG A 4 25.83 -28.25 -7.44
N PRO A 5 26.05 -27.06 -6.88
CA PRO A 5 24.98 -26.32 -6.24
C PRO A 5 23.86 -26.00 -7.23
N LEU A 6 22.61 -26.16 -6.80
CA LEU A 6 21.46 -25.79 -7.61
C LEU A 6 21.50 -24.30 -7.92
N SER A 7 21.28 -23.97 -9.19
CA SER A 7 21.11 -22.58 -9.63
C SER A 7 19.88 -21.97 -8.96
N PRO A 8 19.94 -20.72 -8.47
CA PRO A 8 18.77 -20.08 -7.86
C PRO A 8 17.74 -19.81 -8.95
N HIS A 9 16.58 -20.46 -8.85
CA HIS A 9 15.42 -20.19 -9.69
C HIS A 9 14.12 -20.23 -8.86
N LEU A 10 13.03 -19.70 -9.43
CA LEU A 10 11.77 -19.50 -8.72
C LEU A 10 11.20 -20.77 -8.08
N SER A 11 11.45 -21.94 -8.66
CA SER A 11 10.96 -23.23 -8.13
C SER A 11 11.59 -23.63 -6.80
N ILE A 12 12.77 -23.12 -6.48
CA ILE A 12 13.50 -23.45 -5.23
C ILE A 12 13.62 -22.26 -4.28
N TYR A 13 13.21 -21.05 -4.72
CA TYR A 13 13.24 -19.85 -3.89
C TYR A 13 12.19 -19.92 -2.80
N ARG A 14 12.61 -19.75 -1.56
CA ARG A 14 11.69 -19.60 -0.41
C ARG A 14 11.49 -18.12 -0.11
N PRO A 15 10.26 -17.59 -0.29
CA PRO A 15 9.97 -16.18 -0.05
C PRO A 15 10.30 -15.80 1.40
N GLN A 16 11.10 -14.75 1.54
CA GLN A 16 11.39 -14.15 2.83
C GLN A 16 10.48 -12.94 3.04
N ILE A 17 10.17 -12.61 4.28
CA ILE A 17 9.32 -11.46 4.61
C ILE A 17 9.82 -10.16 3.99
N THR A 18 11.14 -9.96 3.96
CA THR A 18 11.77 -8.78 3.34
C THR A 18 11.49 -8.67 1.85
N SER A 19 11.62 -9.77 1.12
CA SER A 19 11.36 -9.81 -0.34
C SER A 19 9.89 -9.55 -0.64
N VAL A 20 9.00 -10.20 0.11
CA VAL A 20 7.55 -10.04 -0.05
C VAL A 20 7.13 -8.60 0.20
N LEU A 21 7.57 -8.01 1.33
CA LEU A 21 7.24 -6.62 1.66
C LEU A 21 7.79 -5.63 0.63
N SER A 22 9.00 -5.88 0.09
CA SER A 22 9.59 -5.02 -0.94
C SER A 22 8.81 -5.07 -2.25
N ILE A 23 8.33 -6.24 -2.66
CA ILE A 23 7.47 -6.38 -3.85
C ILE A 23 6.16 -5.62 -3.64
N PHE A 24 5.49 -5.83 -2.50
CA PHE A 24 4.24 -5.13 -2.18
C PHE A 24 4.43 -3.61 -2.06
N HIS A 25 5.57 -3.14 -1.53
CA HIS A 25 5.88 -1.72 -1.51
C HIS A 25 5.91 -1.12 -2.91
N ARG A 26 6.54 -1.79 -3.87
CA ARG A 26 6.57 -1.34 -5.27
C ARG A 26 5.19 -1.39 -5.93
N LEU A 27 4.43 -2.47 -5.70
CA LEU A 27 3.07 -2.62 -6.25
C LEU A 27 2.12 -1.55 -5.69
N THR A 28 2.19 -1.28 -4.39
CA THR A 28 1.37 -0.23 -3.77
C THR A 28 1.78 1.16 -4.27
N GLY A 29 3.07 1.44 -4.46
CA GLY A 29 3.52 2.68 -5.08
C GLY A 29 2.96 2.90 -6.48
N ALA A 30 3.02 1.87 -7.34
CA ALA A 30 2.43 1.91 -8.67
C ALA A 30 0.89 2.08 -8.61
N GLY A 31 0.22 1.36 -7.72
CA GLY A 31 -1.24 1.50 -7.52
C GLY A 31 -1.64 2.90 -7.06
N LEU A 32 -0.88 3.51 -6.17
CA LEU A 32 -1.12 4.87 -5.68
C LEU A 32 -0.97 5.93 -6.78
N PHE A 33 -0.08 5.71 -7.75
CA PHE A 33 0.00 6.58 -8.92
C PHE A 33 -1.33 6.67 -9.66
N PHE A 34 -1.97 5.51 -9.94
CA PHE A 34 -3.30 5.48 -10.57
C PHE A 34 -4.39 6.06 -9.67
N SER A 35 -4.32 5.81 -8.36
CA SER A 35 -5.27 6.37 -7.40
C SER A 35 -5.20 7.90 -7.32
N THR A 36 -4.01 8.47 -7.50
CA THR A 36 -3.81 9.93 -7.55
C THR A 36 -4.58 10.55 -8.71
N ILE A 37 -4.66 9.88 -9.86
CA ILE A 37 -5.45 10.36 -11.01
C ILE A 37 -6.93 10.47 -10.62
N LEU A 38 -7.48 9.47 -9.93
CA LEU A 38 -8.87 9.51 -9.45
C LEU A 38 -9.09 10.68 -8.50
N ILE A 39 -8.17 10.93 -7.58
CA ILE A 39 -8.26 12.05 -6.63
C ILE A 39 -8.22 13.40 -7.37
N ILE A 40 -7.34 13.54 -8.37
CA ILE A 40 -7.25 14.76 -9.19
C ILE A 40 -8.55 15.01 -9.93
N ILE A 41 -9.15 14.00 -10.56
CA ILE A 41 -10.43 14.12 -11.25
C ILE A 41 -11.53 14.56 -10.27
N TRP A 42 -11.56 13.98 -9.07
CA TRP A 42 -12.53 14.35 -8.04
C TRP A 42 -12.36 15.83 -7.61
N ILE A 43 -11.13 16.24 -7.29
CA ILE A 43 -10.82 17.64 -6.90
C ILE A 43 -11.18 18.60 -8.03
N ALA A 44 -10.84 18.27 -9.27
CA ALA A 44 -11.16 19.09 -10.44
C ALA A 44 -12.67 19.27 -10.60
N ALA A 45 -13.46 18.23 -10.41
CA ALA A 45 -14.91 18.31 -10.49
C ALA A 45 -15.53 19.13 -9.35
N VAL A 46 -14.98 19.01 -8.13
CA VAL A 46 -15.39 19.87 -7.00
C VAL A 46 -15.08 21.34 -7.30
N ALA A 47 -13.90 21.63 -7.83
CA ALA A 47 -13.48 22.98 -8.18
C ALA A 47 -14.30 23.59 -9.35
N ALA A 48 -14.74 22.75 -10.30
CA ALA A 48 -15.57 23.17 -11.43
C ALA A 48 -17.04 23.48 -11.05
N GLY A 49 -17.45 23.11 -9.83
CA GLY A 49 -18.75 23.48 -9.28
C GLY A 49 -19.75 22.34 -9.15
N ALA A 50 -20.91 22.65 -8.56
CA ALA A 50 -21.89 21.67 -8.10
C ALA A 50 -22.42 20.74 -9.21
N GLU A 51 -22.60 21.22 -10.41
CA GLU A 51 -23.11 20.43 -11.55
C GLU A 51 -22.11 19.33 -11.95
N TYR A 52 -20.83 19.69 -12.07
CA TYR A 52 -19.76 18.72 -12.36
C TYR A 52 -19.60 17.71 -11.23
N TYR A 53 -19.65 18.16 -9.98
CA TYR A 53 -19.60 17.27 -8.83
C TYR A 53 -20.76 16.26 -8.83
N LYS A 54 -22.00 16.70 -9.10
CA LYS A 54 -23.17 15.81 -9.20
C LYS A 54 -22.98 14.74 -10.26
N SER A 55 -22.42 15.11 -11.41
CA SER A 55 -22.19 14.20 -12.54
C SER A 55 -21.25 13.05 -12.16
N ILE A 56 -20.19 13.33 -11.40
CA ILE A 56 -19.23 12.29 -11.00
C ILE A 56 -19.61 11.57 -9.70
N LYS A 57 -20.45 12.17 -8.86
CA LYS A 57 -20.83 11.62 -7.55
C LYS A 57 -21.36 10.20 -7.66
N PHE A 58 -22.24 9.93 -8.64
CA PHE A 58 -22.79 8.59 -8.87
C PHE A 58 -21.68 7.56 -9.11
N PHE A 59 -20.68 7.91 -9.92
CA PHE A 59 -19.54 7.03 -10.20
C PHE A 59 -18.71 6.79 -8.95
N TYR A 60 -18.35 7.86 -8.20
CA TYR A 60 -17.53 7.74 -6.97
C TYR A 60 -18.26 7.05 -5.82
N SER A 61 -19.59 7.01 -5.84
CA SER A 61 -20.39 6.26 -4.85
C SER A 61 -20.69 4.83 -5.29
N SER A 62 -20.21 4.39 -6.45
CA SER A 62 -20.44 3.03 -6.93
C SER A 62 -19.65 2.01 -6.10
N PRO A 63 -20.22 0.83 -5.79
CA PRO A 63 -19.52 -0.18 -5.00
C PRO A 63 -18.16 -0.60 -5.54
N PRO A 64 -17.95 -0.78 -6.86
CA PRO A 64 -16.63 -1.12 -7.39
C PRO A 64 -15.58 -0.03 -7.11
N LEU A 65 -15.95 1.24 -7.27
CA LEU A 65 -15.01 2.32 -7.02
C LEU A 65 -14.74 2.53 -5.54
N LEU A 66 -15.74 2.36 -4.68
CA LEU A 66 -15.54 2.38 -3.23
C LEU A 66 -14.57 1.29 -2.78
N LEU A 67 -14.63 0.10 -3.38
CA LEU A 67 -13.66 -0.96 -3.14
C LEU A 67 -12.25 -0.53 -3.57
N VAL A 68 -12.10 0.04 -4.78
CA VAL A 68 -10.81 0.55 -5.28
C VAL A 68 -10.26 1.62 -4.34
N LEU A 69 -11.07 2.57 -3.90
CA LEU A 69 -10.66 3.63 -2.98
C LEU A 69 -10.26 3.08 -1.59
N SER A 70 -10.98 2.06 -1.09
CA SER A 70 -10.64 1.41 0.17
C SER A 70 -9.31 0.65 0.09
N VAL A 71 -9.07 -0.07 -1.01
CA VAL A 71 -7.78 -0.74 -1.28
C VAL A 71 -6.67 0.29 -1.45
N SER A 72 -6.95 1.43 -2.09
CA SER A 72 -5.98 2.53 -2.25
C SER A 72 -5.62 3.17 -0.90
N LEU A 73 -6.58 3.31 0.00
CA LEU A 73 -6.35 3.80 1.36
C LEU A 73 -5.44 2.85 2.15
N TRP A 74 -5.70 1.53 2.04
CA TRP A 74 -4.79 0.54 2.63
C TRP A 74 -3.41 0.59 1.98
N ALA A 75 -3.32 0.69 0.65
CA ALA A 75 -2.06 0.80 -0.07
C ALA A 75 -1.25 2.04 0.37
N LEU A 76 -1.92 3.15 0.64
CA LEU A 76 -1.30 4.38 1.16
C LEU A 76 -0.64 4.13 2.53
N TRP A 77 -1.36 3.54 3.47
CA TRP A 77 -0.81 3.24 4.80
C TRP A 77 0.30 2.20 4.74
N TYR A 78 0.12 1.16 3.92
CA TYR A 78 1.15 0.14 3.74
C TYR A 78 2.42 0.73 3.13
N HIS A 79 2.28 1.54 2.07
CA HIS A 79 3.41 2.20 1.41
C HIS A 79 4.12 3.16 2.37
N PHE A 80 3.38 3.90 3.18
CA PHE A 80 3.91 4.80 4.19
C PHE A 80 4.73 4.05 5.25
N PHE A 81 4.18 3.03 5.90
CA PHE A 81 4.90 2.29 6.94
C PHE A 81 6.12 1.54 6.40
N THR A 82 5.99 0.94 5.22
CA THR A 82 7.14 0.29 4.58
C THR A 82 8.17 1.30 4.10
N GLY A 83 7.76 2.49 3.68
CA GLY A 83 8.64 3.60 3.34
C GLY A 83 9.45 4.09 4.56
N LEU A 84 8.79 4.29 5.72
CA LEU A 84 9.49 4.61 6.98
C LEU A 84 10.53 3.54 7.35
N ARG A 85 10.20 2.27 7.12
CA ARG A 85 11.13 1.15 7.33
C ARG A 85 12.36 1.25 6.42
N HIS A 86 12.19 1.63 5.15
CA HIS A 86 13.31 1.87 4.23
C HIS A 86 14.18 3.02 4.69
N LEU A 87 13.58 4.15 5.10
CA LEU A 87 14.32 5.29 5.64
C LEU A 87 15.11 4.91 6.91
N TYR A 88 14.56 4.07 7.77
CA TYR A 88 15.25 3.56 8.96
C TYR A 88 16.49 2.75 8.59
N TRP A 89 16.41 1.95 7.53
CA TRP A 89 17.57 1.22 7.01
C TRP A 89 18.60 2.12 6.34
N ASP A 90 18.17 3.16 5.64
CA ASP A 90 19.08 4.15 5.02
C ASP A 90 19.94 4.87 6.07
N LEU A 91 19.45 4.97 7.31
CA LEU A 91 20.24 5.45 8.46
C LEU A 91 21.24 4.42 9.01
N GLY A 92 21.33 3.23 8.41
CA GLY A 92 22.21 2.15 8.87
C GLY A 92 21.66 1.37 10.08
N LEU A 93 20.38 1.51 10.41
CA LEU A 93 19.77 0.95 11.62
C LEU A 93 18.87 -0.25 11.30
N GLY A 94 18.72 -1.15 12.29
CA GLY A 94 17.70 -2.21 12.26
C GLY A 94 17.98 -3.41 11.36
N PHE A 95 19.23 -3.69 10.98
CA PHE A 95 19.60 -4.79 10.08
C PHE A 95 19.68 -6.17 10.73
N ASN A 96 19.55 -6.26 12.05
CA ASN A 96 19.53 -7.59 12.68
C ASN A 96 18.22 -8.33 12.30
N LEU A 97 18.27 -9.64 12.15
CA LEU A 97 17.17 -10.48 11.66
C LEU A 97 15.87 -10.31 12.46
N ARG A 98 15.98 -10.11 13.78
CA ARG A 98 14.82 -9.90 14.65
C ARG A 98 14.15 -8.54 14.37
N SER A 99 14.93 -7.47 14.26
CA SER A 99 14.41 -6.14 13.95
C SER A 99 13.81 -6.08 12.55
N VAL A 100 14.45 -6.72 11.58
CA VAL A 100 13.96 -6.82 10.21
C VAL A 100 12.59 -7.52 10.15
N SER A 101 12.42 -8.62 10.88
CA SER A 101 11.14 -9.34 10.94
C SER A 101 10.09 -8.54 11.70
N LEU A 102 10.44 -8.01 12.88
CA LEU A 102 9.51 -7.24 13.72
C LEU A 102 9.01 -5.99 13.00
N SER A 103 9.90 -5.18 12.41
CA SER A 103 9.51 -3.98 11.66
C SER A 103 8.63 -4.32 10.46
N GLY A 104 8.82 -5.49 9.84
CA GLY A 104 7.95 -5.97 8.77
C GLY A 104 6.52 -6.24 9.26
N TRP A 105 6.37 -6.96 10.36
CA TRP A 105 5.06 -7.22 10.97
C TRP A 105 4.39 -5.95 11.48
N VAL A 106 5.14 -5.04 12.09
CA VAL A 106 4.62 -3.73 12.50
C VAL A 106 4.09 -2.94 11.30
N ALA A 107 4.78 -2.95 10.17
CA ALA A 107 4.31 -2.28 8.96
C ALA A 107 3.00 -2.88 8.43
N ILE A 108 2.88 -4.22 8.40
CA ILE A 108 1.66 -4.91 7.96
C ILE A 108 0.49 -4.59 8.91
N THR A 109 0.65 -4.87 10.20
CA THR A 109 -0.44 -4.68 11.18
C THR A 109 -0.82 -3.21 11.32
N GLY A 110 0.17 -2.31 11.35
CA GLY A 110 -0.05 -0.86 11.40
C GLY A 110 -0.85 -0.34 10.21
N SER A 111 -0.58 -0.84 8.99
CA SER A 111 -1.32 -0.45 7.80
C SER A 111 -2.79 -0.85 7.85
N PHE A 112 -3.10 -2.06 8.31
CA PHE A 112 -4.49 -2.51 8.48
C PHE A 112 -5.22 -1.72 9.57
N LEU A 113 -4.57 -1.50 10.71
CA LEU A 113 -5.16 -0.73 11.83
C LEU A 113 -5.43 0.73 11.43
N ALA A 114 -4.48 1.38 10.75
CA ALA A 114 -4.65 2.74 10.29
C ALA A 114 -5.78 2.85 9.25
N THR A 115 -5.88 1.91 8.32
CA THR A 115 -6.98 1.84 7.35
C THR A 115 -8.32 1.67 8.04
N LEU A 116 -8.42 0.72 8.97
CA LEU A 116 -9.66 0.47 9.71
C LEU A 116 -10.08 1.70 10.51
N LEU A 117 -9.14 2.35 11.20
CA LEU A 117 -9.41 3.58 11.95
C LEU A 117 -9.95 4.68 11.05
N ASN A 118 -9.36 4.90 9.88
CA ASN A 118 -9.86 5.89 8.91
C ASN A 118 -11.28 5.56 8.45
N ILE A 119 -11.56 4.30 8.11
CA ILE A 119 -12.90 3.86 7.68
C ILE A 119 -13.93 4.09 8.82
N ILE A 120 -13.58 3.78 10.06
CA ILE A 120 -14.45 4.00 11.21
C ILE A 120 -14.73 5.51 11.38
N ILE A 121 -13.71 6.35 11.35
CA ILE A 121 -13.86 7.80 11.50
C ILE A 121 -14.77 8.38 10.40
N ILE A 122 -14.57 7.96 9.14
CA ILE A 122 -15.39 8.43 8.01
C ILE A 122 -16.88 8.03 8.17
N ASN A 123 -17.16 6.89 8.79
CA ASN A 123 -18.55 6.44 8.98
C ASN A 123 -19.22 7.02 10.24
N ILE A 124 -18.45 7.63 11.15
CA ILE A 124 -19.00 8.26 12.36
C ILE A 124 -19.27 9.77 12.13
N LEU A 125 -18.49 10.40 11.24
CA LEU A 125 -18.63 11.83 10.87
C LEU A 125 -19.70 12.04 9.80
#